data_6f884544839d5418820828980f159ae3
#
_entry.id   6f884544839d5418820828980f159ae3
#
_cell.length_a   1.000
_cell.length_b   1.000
_cell.length_c   1.000
_cell.angle_alpha   90.00
_cell.angle_beta   90.00
_cell.angle_gamma   90.00
#
_symmetry.space_group_name_H-M   'P 1'
#
loop_
_entity.id
_entity.type
_entity.pdbx_description
1 polymer ?
#
loop_
_entity_poly.entity_id
_entity_poly.type
_entity_poly.pdbx_seq_one_letter_code
_entity_poly.pdbx_strand_id
1 'polypeptide(L)'
;ALRRADLCFTCARSEAPGRVQALLRETVLADARVLPQPEPFARLTGVTDRALEFTVRAWCRSEDYWALYYDLTQRITETMAEHRIPSPAVRVTTDAPSGKEGTSQ
;
A
#
# COMPACT_ATOMS: atom_id res chain seq x y z
N ALA A 1 -19.88 6.46 14.52
CA ALA A 1 -19.69 6.96 13.15
C ALA A 1 -18.66 6.11 12.43
N LEU A 2 -18.76 6.08 11.10
CA LEU A 2 -17.84 5.32 10.26
C LEU A 2 -16.90 6.26 9.52
N ARG A 3 -15.73 5.74 9.22
CA ARG A 3 -14.73 6.51 8.51
C ARG A 3 -14.00 5.61 7.50
N ARG A 4 -13.64 6.17 6.35
CA ARG A 4 -12.94 5.40 5.32
C ARG A 4 -11.46 5.73 5.34
N ALA A 5 -10.64 4.69 5.46
CA ALA A 5 -9.19 4.83 5.32
C ALA A 5 -8.83 4.62 3.86
N ASP A 6 -8.12 5.58 3.29
CA ASP A 6 -7.65 5.53 1.89
C ASP A 6 -6.14 5.46 1.90
N LEU A 7 -5.58 4.43 1.25
CA LEU A 7 -4.15 4.23 1.17
C LEU A 7 -3.74 4.00 -0.28
N CYS A 8 -2.52 4.43 -0.61
CA CYS A 8 -1.94 4.22 -1.93
C CYS A 8 -0.62 3.48 -1.80
N PHE A 9 -0.41 2.50 -2.67
CA PHE A 9 0.83 1.73 -2.69
C PHE A 9 1.32 1.61 -4.11
N THR A 10 2.65 1.56 -4.26
CA THR A 10 3.25 1.39 -5.58
C THR A 10 4.24 0.24 -5.55
N CYS A 11 4.41 -0.41 -6.70
CA CYS A 11 5.42 -1.43 -6.86
C CYS A 11 5.98 -1.38 -8.27
N ALA A 12 6.98 -2.20 -8.54
CA ALA A 12 7.63 -2.20 -9.82
C ALA A 12 6.65 -2.58 -10.94
N ARG A 13 6.80 -1.94 -12.08
CA ARG A 13 5.95 -2.15 -13.25
C ARG A 13 5.95 -3.60 -13.72
N SER A 14 7.03 -4.32 -13.45
CA SER A 14 7.20 -5.70 -13.90
C SER A 14 6.35 -6.72 -13.13
N GLU A 15 5.77 -6.32 -11.99
CA GLU A 15 4.98 -7.25 -11.20
C GLU A 15 3.63 -7.56 -11.83
N ALA A 16 3.08 -8.73 -11.49
CA ALA A 16 1.76 -9.12 -11.96
C ALA A 16 0.71 -8.39 -11.09
N PRO A 17 -0.11 -7.54 -11.69
CA PRO A 17 -1.07 -6.74 -10.90
C PRO A 17 -2.04 -7.60 -10.10
N GLY A 18 -2.51 -8.70 -10.69
CA GLY A 18 -3.46 -9.57 -9.99
C GLY A 18 -2.90 -10.18 -8.73
N ARG A 19 -1.61 -10.53 -8.75
CA ARG A 19 -0.94 -11.07 -7.57
C ARG A 19 -0.88 -10.03 -6.45
N VAL A 20 -0.52 -8.80 -6.80
CA VAL A 20 -0.41 -7.73 -5.81
C VAL A 20 -1.79 -7.38 -5.26
N GLN A 21 -2.81 -7.28 -6.13
CA GLN A 21 -4.17 -7.05 -5.69
C GLN A 21 -4.65 -8.09 -4.69
N ALA A 22 -4.37 -9.36 -4.97
CA ALA A 22 -4.78 -10.43 -4.07
C ALA A 22 -4.12 -10.30 -2.71
N LEU A 23 -2.83 -9.97 -2.68
CA LEU A 23 -2.10 -9.80 -1.43
C LEU A 23 -2.65 -8.61 -0.63
N LEU A 24 -2.92 -7.50 -1.30
CA LEU A 24 -3.49 -6.32 -0.63
C LEU A 24 -4.86 -6.65 -0.06
N ARG A 25 -5.69 -7.32 -0.85
CA ARG A 25 -7.04 -7.67 -0.41
C ARG A 25 -7.02 -8.60 0.79
N GLU A 26 -6.17 -9.64 0.75
CA GLU A 26 -6.04 -10.57 1.86
C GLU A 26 -5.60 -9.86 3.14
N THR A 27 -4.63 -8.96 3.01
CA THR A 27 -4.11 -8.22 4.16
C THR A 27 -5.20 -7.35 4.78
N VAL A 28 -5.97 -6.67 3.95
CA VAL A 28 -7.04 -5.79 4.43
C VAL A 28 -8.13 -6.61 5.09
N LEU A 29 -8.55 -7.71 4.46
CA LEU A 29 -9.65 -8.53 5.00
C LEU A 29 -9.26 -9.28 6.26
N ALA A 30 -7.97 -9.44 6.52
CA ALA A 30 -7.50 -10.11 7.74
C ALA A 30 -7.63 -9.24 8.99
N ASP A 31 -7.85 -7.94 8.84
CA ASP A 31 -7.95 -7.05 9.98
C ASP A 31 -9.41 -6.99 10.44
N ALA A 32 -9.65 -7.34 11.69
CA ALA A 32 -11.00 -7.42 12.25
C ALA A 32 -11.70 -6.07 12.34
N ARG A 33 -10.94 -4.97 12.30
CA ARG A 33 -11.51 -3.62 12.38
C ARG A 33 -12.10 -3.18 11.04
N VAL A 34 -11.72 -3.82 9.95
CA VAL A 34 -12.25 -3.51 8.63
C VAL A 34 -13.66 -4.07 8.52
N LEU A 35 -14.61 -3.20 8.22
CA LEU A 35 -16.00 -3.59 8.12
C LEU A 35 -16.26 -4.29 6.79
N PRO A 36 -17.14 -5.31 6.78
CA PRO A 36 -17.47 -5.99 5.52
C PRO A 36 -18.32 -5.14 4.59
N GLN A 37 -19.02 -4.14 5.11
CA GLN A 37 -19.84 -3.24 4.33
C GLN A 37 -19.61 -1.81 4.78
N PRO A 38 -19.42 -0.85 3.90
CA PRO A 38 -19.20 -1.04 2.45
C PRO A 38 -17.96 -1.90 2.18
N GLU A 39 -18.05 -2.68 1.11
CA GLU A 39 -17.00 -3.66 0.82
C GLU A 39 -15.63 -2.99 0.65
N PRO A 40 -14.59 -3.57 1.24
CA PRO A 40 -13.23 -3.03 1.06
C PRO A 40 -12.82 -3.06 -0.41
N PHE A 41 -12.01 -2.08 -0.77
CA PHE A 41 -11.54 -1.90 -2.15
C PHE A 41 -10.03 -2.04 -2.16
N ALA A 42 -9.50 -2.88 -3.05
CA ALA A 42 -8.05 -3.02 -3.24
C ALA A 42 -7.80 -3.34 -4.70
N ARG A 43 -7.43 -2.35 -5.49
CA ARG A 43 -7.29 -2.52 -6.92
C ARG A 43 -6.17 -1.69 -7.51
N LEU A 44 -5.70 -2.14 -8.65
CA LEU A 44 -4.81 -1.34 -9.50
C LEU A 44 -5.61 -0.14 -10.01
N THR A 45 -5.12 1.06 -9.75
CA THR A 45 -5.80 2.28 -10.16
C THR A 45 -4.95 3.17 -11.06
N GLY A 46 -3.68 2.83 -11.24
CA GLY A 46 -2.82 3.62 -12.10
C GLY A 46 -1.62 2.83 -12.58
N VAL A 47 -1.12 3.19 -13.74
CA VAL A 47 0.08 2.59 -14.32
C VAL A 47 0.93 3.71 -14.90
N THR A 48 2.18 3.76 -14.46
CA THR A 48 3.15 4.68 -15.05
C THR A 48 4.21 3.88 -15.79
N ASP A 49 5.16 4.57 -16.39
CA ASP A 49 6.25 3.88 -17.07
C ASP A 49 7.18 3.13 -16.10
N ARG A 50 7.08 3.39 -14.80
CA ARG A 50 7.96 2.81 -13.80
C ARG A 50 7.25 2.01 -12.72
N ALA A 51 5.96 2.23 -12.55
CA ALA A 51 5.27 1.70 -11.39
C ALA A 51 3.84 1.30 -11.69
N LEU A 52 3.37 0.35 -10.89
CA LEU A 52 1.95 0.05 -10.75
C LEU A 52 1.48 0.75 -9.49
N GLU A 53 0.31 1.39 -9.56
CA GLU A 53 -0.26 2.12 -8.44
C GLU A 53 -1.55 1.45 -8.00
N PHE A 54 -1.65 1.21 -6.71
CA PHE A 54 -2.79 0.51 -6.12
C PHE A 54 -3.46 1.40 -5.10
N THR A 55 -4.78 1.36 -5.07
CA THR A 55 -5.57 2.07 -4.06
C THR A 55 -6.25 1.05 -3.17
N VAL A 56 -6.17 1.29 -1.87
CA VAL A 56 -6.86 0.50 -0.86
C VAL A 56 -7.83 1.43 -0.13
N ARG A 57 -9.08 1.01 0.00
CA ARG A 57 -10.10 1.72 0.76
C ARG A 57 -10.76 0.74 1.72
N ALA A 58 -10.82 1.11 2.98
CA ALA A 58 -11.41 0.24 4.00
C ALA A 58 -12.20 1.10 4.97
N TRP A 59 -13.43 0.70 5.23
CA TRP A 59 -14.29 1.38 6.20
C TRP A 59 -14.09 0.76 7.58
N CYS A 60 -14.08 1.61 8.59
CA CYS A 60 -13.93 1.20 9.97
C CYS A 60 -14.72 2.15 10.87
N ARG A 61 -14.76 1.82 12.14
CA ARG A 61 -15.32 2.74 13.13
C ARG A 61 -14.37 3.91 13.29
N SER A 62 -14.92 5.09 13.54
CA SER A 62 -14.11 6.31 13.64
C SER A 62 -13.01 6.20 14.70
N GLU A 63 -13.30 5.53 15.81
CA GLU A 63 -12.33 5.38 16.88
C GLU A 63 -11.17 4.48 16.51
N ASP A 64 -11.32 3.65 15.47
CA ASP A 64 -10.28 2.74 15.00
C ASP A 64 -9.44 3.31 13.86
N TYR A 65 -9.82 4.48 13.35
CA TYR A 65 -9.28 4.97 12.08
C TYR A 65 -7.76 5.08 12.05
N TRP A 66 -7.18 5.81 13.01
CA TRP A 66 -5.74 6.05 12.97
C TRP A 66 -4.94 4.78 13.25
N ALA A 67 -5.40 3.95 14.19
CA ALA A 67 -4.73 2.69 14.46
C ALA A 67 -4.78 1.78 13.24
N LEU A 68 -5.93 1.68 12.59
CA LEU A 68 -6.07 0.87 11.38
C LEU A 68 -5.20 1.40 10.25
N TYR A 69 -5.20 2.71 10.06
CA TYR A 69 -4.41 3.35 9.01
C TYR A 69 -2.93 2.99 9.14
N TYR A 70 -2.38 3.17 10.34
CA TYR A 70 -0.96 2.88 10.56
C TYR A 70 -0.66 1.40 10.48
N ASP A 71 -1.53 0.56 11.05
CA ASP A 71 -1.30 -0.89 11.05
C ASP A 71 -1.39 -1.47 9.65
N LEU A 72 -2.34 -1.01 8.84
CA LEU A 72 -2.46 -1.48 7.46
C LEU A 72 -1.25 -1.04 6.63
N THR A 73 -0.81 0.20 6.81
CA THR A 73 0.37 0.70 6.11
C THR A 73 1.57 -0.19 6.39
N GLN A 74 1.79 -0.50 7.65
CA GLN A 74 2.91 -1.33 8.06
C GLN A 74 2.75 -2.77 7.54
N ARG A 75 1.59 -3.35 7.75
CA ARG A 75 1.35 -4.75 7.40
C ARG A 75 1.43 -4.98 5.90
N ILE A 76 0.89 -4.06 5.11
CA ILE A 76 0.97 -4.17 3.66
C ILE A 76 2.43 -4.04 3.21
N THR A 77 3.17 -3.09 3.79
CA THR A 77 4.58 -2.93 3.46
C THR A 77 5.37 -4.20 3.78
N GLU A 78 5.11 -4.79 4.94
CA GLU A 78 5.77 -6.05 5.33
C GLU A 78 5.38 -7.19 4.42
N THR A 79 4.10 -7.28 4.06
CA THR A 79 3.61 -8.33 3.18
C THR A 79 4.27 -8.25 1.81
N MET A 80 4.39 -7.05 1.27
CA MET A 80 5.04 -6.86 -0.02
C MET A 80 6.52 -7.26 0.05
N ALA A 81 7.18 -6.94 1.15
CA ALA A 81 8.58 -7.33 1.33
C ALA A 81 8.72 -8.84 1.45
N GLU A 82 7.84 -9.49 2.21
CA GLU A 82 7.86 -10.94 2.39
C GLU A 82 7.67 -11.70 1.08
N HIS A 83 6.83 -11.15 0.21
CA HIS A 83 6.54 -11.78 -1.08
C HIS A 83 7.47 -11.28 -2.19
N ARG A 84 8.50 -10.53 -1.81
CA ARG A 84 9.53 -10.03 -2.71
C ARG A 84 8.96 -9.23 -3.86
N ILE A 85 7.99 -8.38 -3.54
CA ILE A 85 7.43 -7.46 -4.51
C ILE A 85 8.30 -6.20 -4.48
N PRO A 86 9.04 -5.93 -5.56
CA PRO A 86 10.03 -4.84 -5.51
C PRO A 86 9.38 -3.47 -5.57
N SER A 87 10.05 -2.51 -5.00
CA SER A 87 9.67 -1.11 -5.13
C SER A 87 9.82 -0.68 -6.58
N PRO A 88 9.14 0.41 -6.98
CA PRO A 88 9.35 0.94 -8.33
C PRO A 88 10.81 1.24 -8.58
N ALA A 89 11.24 1.07 -9.82
CA ALA A 89 12.60 1.44 -10.19
C ALA A 89 12.77 2.94 -9.98
N VAL A 90 13.71 3.31 -9.15
CA VAL A 90 14.00 4.71 -8.89
C VAL A 90 15.21 5.09 -9.75
N ARG A 91 15.03 6.09 -10.57
CA ARG A 91 16.18 6.64 -11.25
C ARG A 91 16.98 7.41 -10.21
N VAL A 92 18.15 6.91 -9.92
CA VAL A 92 19.01 7.58 -8.99
C VAL A 92 19.60 8.76 -9.71
N THR A 93 19.04 9.87 -9.40
CA THR A 93 19.71 11.10 -9.67
C THR A 93 20.45 11.38 -8.41
N THR A 94 21.52 11.41 -8.40
CA THR A 94 22.11 11.67 -7.18
C THR A 94 21.96 12.92 -6.51
N ASP A 95 21.54 12.77 -6.54
CA ASP A 95 21.38 13.30 -6.03
C ASP A 95 21.32 13.46 -5.13
N ALA A 96 21.64 13.40 -4.87
CA ALA A 96 21.45 13.37 -4.13
C ALA A 96 21.34 13.72 -3.31
N PRO A 97 21.67 13.89 -3.00
CA PRO A 97 21.46 13.85 -2.20
C PRO A 97 21.10 13.94 -1.45
N SER A 98 21.54 13.65 -1.06
CA SER A 98 21.02 13.33 -0.71
C SER A 98 20.84 13.18 -0.05
N GLY A 99 21.43 13.13 0.55
CA GLY A 99 20.97 12.58 0.88
C GLY A 99 21.02 12.40 1.48
N LYS A 100 21.59 12.22 1.80
CA LYS A 100 21.43 11.70 1.96
C LYS A 100 21.01 11.64 2.36
N GLU A 101 21.62 11.59 2.77
CA GLU A 101 21.19 11.13 2.78
C GLU A 101 20.57 11.02 2.99
N GLY A 102 21.32 11.27 3.65
CA GLY A 102 20.64 10.79 3.60
C GLY A 102 20.13 10.67 3.96
N THR A 103 20.71 10.56 4.29
CA THR A 103 20.19 10.12 4.22
C THR A 103 19.65 10.01 4.41
N SER A 104 20.11 9.98 4.67
CA SER A 104 19.66 9.52 4.41
C SER A 104 19.30 9.43 4.63
N GLN A 105 19.87 9.15 4.88
CA GLN A 105 19.65 8.74 4.53
C GLN A 105 19.17 8.68 4.67
#